data_65799b4ed51c2b75effe624d56dd4bf0
#
_entry.id   65799b4ed51c2b75effe624d56dd4bf0
#
_cell.length_a   1.000
_cell.length_b   1.000
_cell.length_c   1.000
_cell.angle_alpha   90.00
_cell.angle_beta   90.00
_cell.angle_gamma   90.00
#
_symmetry.space_group_name_H-M   'P 1'
#
loop_
_entity.id
_entity.type
_entity.pdbx_description
1 polymer ?
#
loop_
_entity_poly.entity_id
_entity_poly.type
_entity_poly.pdbx_seq_one_letter_code
_entity_poly.pdbx_strand_id
1 'polypeptide(L)'
;MSDITLFAKTNFRNEERQFGIKTLDRRKHLYVIGKTGMGKTTLLENLTIQDIESGKGVGIVDPHGEFAEKMLDFIPPHRVNDVVYFNPADLDFPIAFNAIEKVGPEHRHLVASGLVGVFKKIWSESWGPRLEYVLRNAILALLEYPGSTLLGIMRILIDPGYRQKVVDKIKDPVVKSFWVDEFSKYRGNFEVEAIAPIQNKVGQFLTSPLVRNIVG
;
A
#
# COMPACT_ATOMS: atom_id res chain seq x y z
N MET A 1 33.39 6.34 4.96
CA MET A 1 32.44 5.20 4.85
C MET A 1 32.95 4.30 3.73
N SER A 2 33.05 3.00 3.95
CA SER A 2 33.48 2.08 2.88
C SER A 2 32.39 2.09 1.78
N ASP A 3 32.82 2.25 0.53
CA ASP A 3 31.93 2.21 -0.64
C ASP A 3 31.51 0.77 -0.99
N ILE A 4 31.78 -0.19 -0.12
CA ILE A 4 31.54 -1.62 -0.30
C ILE A 4 30.73 -2.16 0.88
N THR A 5 29.61 -2.83 0.59
CA THR A 5 28.85 -3.63 1.56
C THR A 5 29.39 -5.06 1.52
N LEU A 6 29.96 -5.52 2.62
CA LEU A 6 30.55 -6.86 2.73
C LEU A 6 29.46 -7.90 2.95
N PHE A 7 29.51 -9.05 2.29
CA PHE A 7 28.53 -10.10 2.48
C PHE A 7 29.10 -11.53 2.47
N ALA A 8 30.36 -11.72 2.13
CA ALA A 8 30.95 -13.04 2.10
C ALA A 8 32.49 -13.02 2.32
N LYS A 9 33.03 -14.20 2.53
CA LYS A 9 34.46 -14.45 2.57
C LYS A 9 34.80 -15.56 1.58
N THR A 10 35.99 -15.49 1.00
CA THR A 10 36.53 -16.60 0.22
C THR A 10 36.93 -17.74 1.17
N ASN A 11 36.91 -18.96 0.68
CA ASN A 11 37.44 -20.15 1.37
C ASN A 11 38.47 -20.89 0.52
N PHE A 12 39.13 -20.18 -0.41
CA PHE A 12 40.09 -20.78 -1.33
C PHE A 12 41.48 -20.81 -0.69
N ARG A 13 42.09 -21.97 -0.64
CA ARG A 13 43.45 -22.21 -0.10
C ARG A 13 43.68 -21.71 1.34
N ASN A 14 42.65 -21.81 2.20
CA ASN A 14 42.63 -21.28 3.57
C ASN A 14 42.85 -19.75 3.68
N GLU A 15 42.71 -19.01 2.60
CA GLU A 15 42.66 -17.55 2.64
C GLU A 15 41.23 -17.06 2.74
N GLU A 16 40.88 -16.52 3.90
CA GLU A 16 39.60 -15.87 4.17
C GLU A 16 39.66 -14.39 3.82
N ARG A 17 39.45 -14.04 2.55
CA ARG A 17 39.34 -12.65 2.13
C ARG A 17 37.87 -12.22 2.09
N GLN A 18 37.55 -11.14 2.81
CA GLN A 18 36.26 -10.54 2.74
C GLN A 18 36.00 -9.90 1.36
N PHE A 19 34.81 -10.10 0.81
CA PHE A 19 34.38 -9.41 -0.40
C PHE A 19 32.94 -8.96 -0.29
N GLY A 20 32.58 -8.01 -1.13
CA GLY A 20 31.25 -7.39 -1.10
C GLY A 20 30.88 -6.76 -2.43
N ILE A 21 29.79 -6.03 -2.41
CA ILE A 21 29.23 -5.32 -3.55
C ILE A 21 29.41 -3.81 -3.36
N LYS A 22 29.82 -3.10 -4.39
CA LYS A 22 29.93 -1.65 -4.36
C LYS A 22 28.56 -1.00 -4.27
N THR A 23 28.45 0.12 -3.56
CA THR A 23 27.20 0.87 -3.41
C THR A 23 26.55 1.23 -4.75
N LEU A 24 27.34 1.61 -5.74
CA LEU A 24 26.84 1.92 -7.08
C LEU A 24 26.23 0.70 -7.79
N ASP A 25 26.81 -0.50 -7.58
CA ASP A 25 26.32 -1.72 -8.20
C ASP A 25 25.01 -2.22 -7.55
N ARG A 26 24.82 -1.92 -6.26
CA ARG A 26 23.55 -2.22 -5.55
C ARG A 26 22.34 -1.50 -6.12
N ARG A 27 22.52 -0.37 -6.80
CA ARG A 27 21.44 0.35 -7.49
C ARG A 27 20.84 -0.41 -8.69
N LYS A 28 21.52 -1.47 -9.14
CA LYS A 28 21.09 -2.32 -10.27
C LYS A 28 20.24 -3.51 -9.85
N HIS A 29 19.81 -3.55 -8.60
CA HIS A 29 19.08 -4.65 -7.96
C HIS A 29 19.97 -5.90 -7.70
N LEU A 30 19.48 -6.75 -6.79
CA LEU A 30 20.07 -8.04 -6.46
C LEU A 30 18.97 -9.09 -6.43
N TYR A 31 19.14 -10.17 -7.17
CA TYR A 31 18.24 -11.30 -7.14
C TYR A 31 18.95 -12.51 -6.57
N VAL A 32 18.43 -13.04 -5.44
CA VAL A 32 19.06 -14.16 -4.70
C VAL A 32 18.22 -15.43 -4.89
N ILE A 33 18.84 -16.45 -5.50
CA ILE A 33 18.23 -17.76 -5.76
C ILE A 33 18.95 -18.82 -4.98
N GLY A 34 18.19 -19.76 -4.42
CA GLY A 34 18.77 -20.92 -3.72
C GLY A 34 17.66 -21.76 -3.05
N LYS A 35 17.96 -22.99 -2.72
CA LYS A 35 17.06 -23.87 -1.95
C LYS A 35 16.87 -23.33 -0.54
N THR A 36 15.81 -23.76 0.13
CA THR A 36 15.57 -23.47 1.55
C THR A 36 16.77 -23.92 2.40
N GLY A 37 17.15 -23.13 3.40
CA GLY A 37 18.30 -23.41 4.26
C GLY A 37 19.67 -23.01 3.69
N MET A 38 19.76 -22.47 2.46
CA MET A 38 21.05 -22.10 1.85
C MET A 38 21.52 -20.65 2.21
N GLY A 39 20.97 -20.03 3.22
CA GLY A 39 21.44 -18.74 3.71
C GLY A 39 20.95 -17.51 2.93
N LYS A 40 19.92 -17.62 2.08
CA LYS A 40 19.35 -16.46 1.36
C LYS A 40 18.94 -15.33 2.31
N THR A 41 18.15 -15.68 3.32
CA THR A 41 17.68 -14.74 4.33
C THR A 41 18.83 -14.16 5.12
N THR A 42 19.79 -14.99 5.55
CA THR A 42 21.00 -14.54 6.27
C THR A 42 21.82 -13.53 5.44
N LEU A 43 21.92 -13.74 4.13
CA LEU A 43 22.57 -12.76 3.24
C LEU A 43 21.83 -11.42 3.26
N LEU A 44 20.49 -11.45 3.13
CA LEU A 44 19.67 -10.22 3.15
C LEU A 44 19.73 -9.54 4.52
N GLU A 45 19.66 -10.30 5.62
CA GLU A 45 19.85 -9.80 6.99
C GLU A 45 21.17 -9.03 7.13
N ASN A 46 22.27 -9.64 6.75
CA ASN A 46 23.60 -9.02 6.85
C ASN A 46 23.73 -7.75 6.01
N LEU A 47 23.14 -7.71 4.81
CA LEU A 47 23.11 -6.51 3.98
C LEU A 47 22.29 -5.40 4.63
N THR A 48 21.12 -5.76 5.20
CA THR A 48 20.19 -4.85 5.85
C THR A 48 20.78 -4.26 7.12
N ILE A 49 21.39 -5.09 7.98
CA ILE A 49 22.05 -4.64 9.21
C ILE A 49 23.12 -3.60 8.91
N GLN A 50 24.00 -3.87 7.93
CA GLN A 50 25.02 -2.91 7.53
C GLN A 50 24.45 -1.58 7.02
N ASP A 51 23.31 -1.61 6.33
CA ASP A 51 22.63 -0.39 5.89
C ASP A 51 22.05 0.39 7.06
N ILE A 52 21.40 -0.30 8.01
CA ILE A 52 20.87 0.30 9.25
C ILE A 52 21.99 0.96 10.05
N GLU A 53 23.08 0.23 10.32
CA GLU A 53 24.25 0.71 11.09
C GLU A 53 24.98 1.88 10.41
N SER A 54 25.02 1.87 9.07
CA SER A 54 25.63 2.96 8.28
C SER A 54 24.71 4.17 8.10
N GLY A 55 23.53 4.19 8.71
CA GLY A 55 22.59 5.32 8.69
C GLY A 55 21.80 5.45 7.39
N LYS A 56 21.74 4.41 6.55
CA LYS A 56 20.94 4.43 5.32
C LYS A 56 19.48 4.15 5.61
N GLY A 57 18.60 4.63 4.72
CA GLY A 57 17.18 4.23 4.71
C GLY A 57 17.01 2.81 4.18
N VAL A 58 16.16 2.02 4.84
CA VAL A 58 15.86 0.63 4.48
C VAL A 58 14.35 0.44 4.45
N GLY A 59 13.85 -0.24 3.42
CA GLY A 59 12.47 -0.72 3.34
C GLY A 59 12.47 -2.23 3.23
N ILE A 60 11.71 -2.91 4.10
CA ILE A 60 11.58 -4.37 4.13
C ILE A 60 10.12 -4.72 3.85
N VAL A 61 9.90 -5.68 2.94
CA VAL A 61 8.61 -6.32 2.73
C VAL A 61 8.81 -7.82 2.94
N ASP A 62 8.33 -8.31 4.07
CA ASP A 62 8.51 -9.69 4.48
C ASP A 62 7.16 -10.40 4.65
N PRO A 63 6.77 -11.31 3.73
CA PRO A 63 5.52 -12.04 3.81
C PRO A 63 5.42 -12.97 5.04
N HIS A 64 6.54 -13.35 5.64
CA HIS A 64 6.59 -14.26 6.80
C HIS A 64 6.70 -13.50 8.14
N GLY A 65 7.24 -12.29 8.14
CA GLY A 65 7.38 -11.42 9.30
C GLY A 65 8.67 -11.61 10.11
N GLU A 66 9.24 -12.81 10.17
CA GLU A 66 10.41 -13.15 11.00
C GLU A 66 11.63 -12.30 10.69
N PHE A 67 11.89 -12.01 9.42
CA PHE A 67 13.02 -11.17 9.02
C PHE A 67 12.80 -9.71 9.44
N ALA A 68 11.62 -9.16 9.19
CA ALA A 68 11.29 -7.79 9.53
C ALA A 68 11.35 -7.57 11.06
N GLU A 69 10.80 -8.51 11.85
CA GLU A 69 10.82 -8.46 13.31
C GLU A 69 12.24 -8.52 13.85
N LYS A 70 13.05 -9.45 13.36
CA LYS A 70 14.47 -9.57 13.75
C LYS A 70 15.27 -8.30 13.50
N MET A 71 14.97 -7.53 12.45
CA MET A 71 15.70 -6.29 12.15
C MET A 71 15.46 -5.20 13.19
N LEU A 72 14.41 -5.27 13.99
CA LEU A 72 14.15 -4.31 15.07
C LEU A 72 15.27 -4.35 16.14
N ASP A 73 15.86 -5.52 16.39
CA ASP A 73 16.95 -5.70 17.35
C ASP A 73 18.25 -4.96 16.94
N PHE A 74 18.38 -4.64 15.67
CA PHE A 74 19.55 -3.97 15.12
C PHE A 74 19.38 -2.46 14.92
N ILE A 75 18.23 -1.91 15.37
CA ILE A 75 17.98 -0.46 15.25
C ILE A 75 18.79 0.29 16.32
N PRO A 76 19.69 1.21 15.93
CA PRO A 76 20.41 2.02 16.90
C PRO A 76 19.46 2.90 17.72
N PRO A 77 19.70 3.11 19.03
CA PRO A 77 18.80 3.87 19.90
C PRO A 77 18.38 5.25 19.37
N HIS A 78 19.31 5.94 18.71
CA HIS A 78 19.04 7.27 18.15
C HIS A 78 18.16 7.26 16.88
N ARG A 79 17.84 6.06 16.32
CA ARG A 79 17.01 5.87 15.14
C ARG A 79 15.67 5.20 15.43
N VAL A 80 15.37 4.90 16.67
CA VAL A 80 14.10 4.22 17.03
C VAL A 80 12.88 5.00 16.54
N ASN A 81 12.94 6.33 16.60
CA ASN A 81 11.84 7.19 16.12
C ASN A 81 11.73 7.27 14.58
N ASP A 82 12.71 6.76 13.84
CA ASP A 82 12.69 6.71 12.37
C ASP A 82 12.04 5.42 11.86
N VAL A 83 11.70 4.48 12.77
CA VAL A 83 11.19 3.16 12.40
C VAL A 83 9.68 3.17 12.26
N VAL A 84 9.20 2.68 11.15
CA VAL A 84 7.79 2.34 10.94
C VAL A 84 7.70 0.82 10.82
N TYR A 85 7.22 0.16 11.87
CA TYR A 85 6.96 -1.29 11.85
C TYR A 85 5.48 -1.54 11.59
N PHE A 86 5.16 -1.91 10.36
CA PHE A 86 3.80 -2.18 9.92
C PHE A 86 3.54 -3.70 9.93
N ASN A 87 2.87 -4.17 10.97
CA ASN A 87 2.42 -5.56 11.09
C ASN A 87 0.89 -5.63 10.93
N PRO A 88 0.39 -6.06 9.76
CA PRO A 88 -1.07 -6.15 9.54
C PRO A 88 -1.77 -7.16 10.44
N ALA A 89 -1.05 -8.13 11.02
CA ALA A 89 -1.62 -9.13 11.92
C ALA A 89 -1.75 -8.65 13.37
N ASP A 90 -1.16 -7.52 13.72
CA ASP A 90 -1.25 -6.93 15.06
C ASP A 90 -2.61 -6.24 15.23
N LEU A 91 -3.46 -6.85 16.05
CA LEU A 91 -4.78 -6.31 16.37
C LEU A 91 -4.77 -5.38 17.57
N ASP A 92 -3.74 -5.46 18.42
CA ASP A 92 -3.64 -4.67 19.66
C ASP A 92 -3.07 -3.27 19.35
N PHE A 93 -2.16 -3.19 18.37
CA PHE A 93 -1.52 -1.93 17.95
C PHE A 93 -1.60 -1.74 16.41
N PRO A 94 -2.80 -1.65 15.84
CA PRO A 94 -2.95 -1.49 14.40
C PRO A 94 -2.40 -0.14 13.94
N ILE A 95 -1.55 -0.15 12.92
CA ILE A 95 -1.09 1.07 12.26
C ILE A 95 -2.09 1.44 11.18
N ALA A 96 -2.74 2.60 11.33
CA ALA A 96 -3.64 3.15 10.32
C ALA A 96 -2.84 3.70 9.12
N PHE A 97 -3.30 3.36 7.93
CA PHE A 97 -2.80 3.89 6.66
C PHE A 97 -3.96 4.36 5.80
N ASN A 98 -4.24 5.66 5.83
CA ASN A 98 -5.26 6.23 4.98
C ASN A 98 -4.69 6.53 3.58
N ALA A 99 -4.96 5.65 2.63
CA ALA A 99 -4.45 5.75 1.27
C ALA A 99 -4.93 6.99 0.48
N ILE A 100 -5.96 7.69 0.98
CA ILE A 100 -6.54 8.87 0.33
C ILE A 100 -6.37 10.17 1.14
N GLU A 101 -5.62 10.11 2.25
CA GLU A 101 -5.38 11.30 3.07
C GLU A 101 -4.33 12.23 2.45
N LYS A 102 -4.62 13.54 2.45
CA LYS A 102 -3.67 14.61 2.07
C LYS A 102 -3.00 14.44 0.70
N VAL A 103 -3.71 13.86 -0.26
CA VAL A 103 -3.21 13.71 -1.63
C VAL A 103 -3.33 15.04 -2.38
N GLY A 104 -2.20 15.55 -2.87
CA GLY A 104 -2.18 16.76 -3.73
C GLY A 104 -2.96 16.56 -5.02
N PRO A 105 -3.58 17.64 -5.57
CA PRO A 105 -4.41 17.54 -6.78
C PRO A 105 -3.73 16.83 -7.94
N GLU A 106 -2.44 17.06 -8.12
CA GLU A 106 -1.60 16.50 -9.17
C GLU A 106 -1.42 14.96 -9.08
N HIS A 107 -1.59 14.40 -7.88
CA HIS A 107 -1.41 12.95 -7.64
C HIS A 107 -2.72 12.18 -7.50
N ARG A 108 -3.88 12.84 -7.44
CA ARG A 108 -5.18 12.20 -7.21
C ARG A 108 -5.51 11.12 -8.22
N HIS A 109 -5.22 11.38 -9.50
CA HIS A 109 -5.43 10.39 -10.57
C HIS A 109 -4.56 9.15 -10.42
N LEU A 110 -3.31 9.31 -9.99
CA LEU A 110 -2.40 8.20 -9.74
C LEU A 110 -2.89 7.34 -8.58
N VAL A 111 -3.27 7.98 -7.46
CA VAL A 111 -3.81 7.28 -6.29
C VAL A 111 -5.10 6.55 -6.64
N ALA A 112 -6.04 7.22 -7.32
CA ALA A 112 -7.29 6.58 -7.74
C ALA A 112 -7.03 5.38 -8.68
N SER A 113 -6.12 5.52 -9.63
CA SER A 113 -5.76 4.43 -10.55
C SER A 113 -5.07 3.28 -9.82
N GLY A 114 -4.19 3.57 -8.87
CA GLY A 114 -3.54 2.58 -8.03
C GLY A 114 -4.55 1.77 -7.20
N LEU A 115 -5.46 2.44 -6.51
CA LEU A 115 -6.50 1.80 -5.69
C LEU A 115 -7.44 0.95 -6.54
N VAL A 116 -7.91 1.48 -7.68
CA VAL A 116 -8.73 0.71 -8.64
C VAL A 116 -7.97 -0.51 -9.14
N GLY A 117 -6.67 -0.36 -9.44
CA GLY A 117 -5.80 -1.45 -9.86
C GLY A 117 -5.65 -2.55 -8.82
N VAL A 118 -5.54 -2.20 -7.53
CA VAL A 118 -5.52 -3.18 -6.42
C VAL A 118 -6.82 -3.97 -6.37
N PHE A 119 -7.97 -3.30 -6.37
CA PHE A 119 -9.28 -3.96 -6.38
C PHE A 119 -9.45 -4.86 -7.61
N LYS A 120 -9.07 -4.38 -8.79
CA LYS A 120 -9.12 -5.14 -10.04
C LYS A 120 -8.26 -6.40 -9.99
N LYS A 121 -7.09 -6.33 -9.37
CA LYS A 121 -6.19 -7.48 -9.21
C LYS A 121 -6.78 -8.54 -8.29
N ILE A 122 -7.46 -8.13 -7.21
CA ILE A 122 -8.09 -9.04 -6.25
C ILE A 122 -9.29 -9.76 -6.89
N TRP A 123 -10.09 -9.07 -7.70
CA TRP A 123 -11.34 -9.59 -8.30
C TRP A 123 -11.34 -9.60 -9.82
N SER A 124 -10.22 -9.98 -10.43
CA SER A 124 -10.02 -9.91 -11.89
C SER A 124 -11.13 -10.60 -12.70
N GLU A 125 -11.59 -11.77 -12.29
CA GLU A 125 -12.60 -12.57 -13.01
C GLU A 125 -13.99 -11.95 -13.04
N SER A 126 -14.33 -11.13 -12.05
CA SER A 126 -15.65 -10.50 -11.90
C SER A 126 -15.61 -8.97 -12.02
N TRP A 127 -14.58 -8.44 -12.68
CA TRP A 127 -14.38 -7.01 -12.89
C TRP A 127 -15.07 -6.52 -14.15
N GLY A 128 -15.87 -5.47 -14.04
CA GLY A 128 -16.60 -4.90 -15.17
C GLY A 128 -16.35 -3.40 -15.38
N PRO A 129 -16.51 -2.88 -16.61
CA PRO A 129 -16.25 -1.48 -16.93
C PRO A 129 -17.08 -0.49 -16.10
N ARG A 130 -18.37 -0.80 -15.89
CA ARG A 130 -19.27 0.04 -15.08
C ARG A 130 -18.84 0.12 -13.62
N LEU A 131 -18.47 -1.02 -13.03
CA LEU A 131 -17.92 -1.09 -11.68
C LEU A 131 -16.68 -0.21 -11.56
N GLU A 132 -15.75 -0.36 -12.51
CA GLU A 132 -14.50 0.42 -12.54
C GLU A 132 -14.80 1.93 -12.64
N TYR A 133 -15.73 2.32 -13.50
CA TYR A 133 -16.10 3.71 -13.73
C TYR A 133 -16.72 4.35 -12.46
N VAL A 134 -17.68 3.69 -11.85
CA VAL A 134 -18.35 4.19 -10.64
C VAL A 134 -17.38 4.23 -9.45
N LEU A 135 -16.59 3.17 -9.25
CA LEU A 135 -15.61 3.10 -8.18
C LEU A 135 -14.54 4.18 -8.31
N ARG A 136 -14.03 4.42 -9.52
CA ARG A 136 -13.06 5.47 -9.81
C ARG A 136 -13.60 6.85 -9.43
N ASN A 137 -14.82 7.15 -9.84
CA ASN A 137 -15.46 8.43 -9.50
C ASN A 137 -15.73 8.57 -8.00
N ALA A 138 -16.04 7.48 -7.30
CA ALA A 138 -16.19 7.48 -5.85
C ALA A 138 -14.86 7.80 -5.15
N ILE A 139 -13.76 7.16 -5.56
CA ILE A 139 -12.43 7.44 -4.99
C ILE A 139 -11.99 8.87 -5.29
N LEU A 140 -12.16 9.36 -6.54
CA LEU A 140 -11.79 10.74 -6.90
C LEU A 140 -12.59 11.78 -6.10
N ALA A 141 -13.87 11.55 -5.88
CA ALA A 141 -14.70 12.43 -5.05
C ALA A 141 -14.20 12.47 -3.59
N LEU A 142 -13.87 11.31 -3.02
CA LEU A 142 -13.36 11.20 -1.65
C LEU A 142 -11.98 11.83 -1.50
N LEU A 143 -11.13 11.78 -2.51
CA LEU A 143 -9.82 12.46 -2.53
C LEU A 143 -9.94 14.00 -2.44
N GLU A 144 -11.12 14.55 -2.74
CA GLU A 144 -11.41 15.97 -2.58
C GLU A 144 -12.14 16.32 -1.28
N TYR A 145 -12.64 15.32 -0.55
CA TYR A 145 -13.38 15.52 0.68
C TYR A 145 -12.48 15.32 1.91
N PRO A 146 -12.21 16.38 2.70
CA PRO A 146 -11.29 16.29 3.83
C PRO A 146 -11.73 15.26 4.89
N GLY A 147 -10.78 14.50 5.40
CA GLY A 147 -11.03 13.46 6.42
C GLY A 147 -11.73 12.21 5.87
N SER A 148 -11.73 12.03 4.56
CA SER A 148 -12.22 10.80 3.93
C SER A 148 -11.28 9.62 4.20
N THR A 149 -11.88 8.45 4.28
CA THR A 149 -11.20 7.15 4.26
C THR A 149 -11.83 6.24 3.20
N LEU A 150 -11.26 5.08 2.95
CA LEU A 150 -11.85 4.12 2.02
C LEU A 150 -13.25 3.63 2.44
N LEU A 151 -13.60 3.75 3.73
CA LEU A 151 -14.97 3.49 4.23
C LEU A 151 -15.99 4.43 3.58
N GLY A 152 -15.58 5.63 3.17
CA GLY A 152 -16.41 6.59 2.47
C GLY A 152 -16.96 6.09 1.14
N ILE A 153 -16.32 5.11 0.48
CA ILE A 153 -16.77 4.53 -0.79
C ILE A 153 -18.20 3.97 -0.65
N MET A 154 -18.43 3.20 0.40
CA MET A 154 -19.77 2.64 0.63
C MET A 154 -20.79 3.72 0.95
N ARG A 155 -20.41 4.70 1.76
CA ARG A 155 -21.32 5.78 2.18
C ARG A 155 -21.72 6.68 1.02
N ILE A 156 -20.80 7.07 0.14
CA ILE A 156 -21.13 7.94 -1.00
C ILE A 156 -22.10 7.26 -1.97
N LEU A 157 -22.05 5.93 -2.08
CA LEU A 157 -22.94 5.15 -2.95
C LEU A 157 -24.36 4.99 -2.37
N ILE A 158 -24.48 4.86 -1.03
CA ILE A 158 -25.73 4.45 -0.38
C ILE A 158 -26.42 5.63 0.32
N ASP A 159 -25.66 6.52 0.96
CA ASP A 159 -26.18 7.63 1.78
C ASP A 159 -26.28 8.92 0.96
N PRO A 160 -27.50 9.36 0.56
CA PRO A 160 -27.66 10.59 -0.20
C PRO A 160 -27.20 11.84 0.54
N GLY A 161 -27.36 11.88 1.87
CA GLY A 161 -26.94 13.01 2.68
C GLY A 161 -25.42 13.16 2.76
N TYR A 162 -24.72 12.04 2.91
CA TYR A 162 -23.24 12.02 2.85
C TYR A 162 -22.75 12.34 1.44
N ARG A 163 -23.36 11.75 0.43
CA ARG A 163 -23.05 12.03 -0.99
C ARG A 163 -23.11 13.52 -1.30
N GLN A 164 -24.20 14.19 -0.89
CA GLN A 164 -24.35 15.62 -1.13
C GLN A 164 -23.21 16.43 -0.49
N LYS A 165 -22.84 16.13 0.76
CA LYS A 165 -21.72 16.79 1.46
C LYS A 165 -20.39 16.64 0.72
N VAL A 166 -20.15 15.47 0.15
CA VAL A 166 -18.95 15.20 -0.65
C VAL A 166 -19.00 15.97 -1.97
N VAL A 167 -20.12 15.87 -2.71
CA VAL A 167 -20.30 16.53 -4.02
C VAL A 167 -20.16 18.05 -3.94
N ASP A 168 -20.60 18.67 -2.84
CA ASP A 168 -20.45 20.11 -2.62
C ASP A 168 -18.98 20.56 -2.51
N LYS A 169 -18.08 19.64 -2.17
CA LYS A 169 -16.63 19.92 -2.04
C LYS A 169 -15.83 19.60 -3.28
N ILE A 170 -16.39 18.87 -4.24
CA ILE A 170 -15.70 18.51 -5.48
C ILE A 170 -15.42 19.76 -6.31
N LYS A 171 -14.15 19.93 -6.67
CA LYS A 171 -13.67 21.02 -7.52
C LYS A 171 -13.49 20.58 -8.98
N ASP A 172 -13.14 19.31 -9.20
CA ASP A 172 -13.00 18.76 -10.54
C ASP A 172 -14.37 18.73 -11.24
N PRO A 173 -14.53 19.46 -12.36
CA PRO A 173 -15.84 19.55 -13.03
C PRO A 173 -16.31 18.23 -13.63
N VAL A 174 -15.39 17.35 -14.06
CA VAL A 174 -15.74 16.06 -14.64
C VAL A 174 -16.25 15.11 -13.58
N VAL A 175 -15.55 15.04 -12.43
CA VAL A 175 -15.97 14.21 -11.29
C VAL A 175 -17.30 14.75 -10.74
N LYS A 176 -17.47 16.05 -10.66
CA LYS A 176 -18.72 16.66 -10.18
C LYS A 176 -19.89 16.37 -11.11
N SER A 177 -19.70 16.50 -12.43
CA SER A 177 -20.73 16.19 -13.45
C SER A 177 -21.18 14.74 -13.36
N PHE A 178 -20.26 13.78 -13.14
CA PHE A 178 -20.65 12.39 -12.92
C PHE A 178 -21.68 12.25 -11.80
N TRP A 179 -21.48 12.88 -10.66
CA TRP A 179 -22.41 12.76 -9.51
C TRP A 179 -23.72 13.52 -9.70
N VAL A 180 -23.66 14.72 -10.31
CA VAL A 180 -24.81 15.61 -10.46
C VAL A 180 -25.66 15.24 -11.67
N ASP A 181 -25.02 14.96 -12.81
CA ASP A 181 -25.71 14.82 -14.10
C ASP A 181 -25.95 13.36 -14.51
N GLU A 182 -25.13 12.43 -14.02
CA GLU A 182 -25.21 11.01 -14.40
C GLU A 182 -25.74 10.16 -13.24
N PHE A 183 -24.97 10.05 -12.13
CA PHE A 183 -25.32 9.17 -11.00
C PHE A 183 -26.66 9.55 -10.35
N SER A 184 -26.98 10.84 -10.29
CA SER A 184 -28.27 11.32 -9.77
C SER A 184 -29.49 10.79 -10.55
N LYS A 185 -29.31 10.36 -11.79
CA LYS A 185 -30.36 9.80 -12.65
C LYS A 185 -30.48 8.28 -12.55
N TYR A 186 -29.57 7.61 -11.86
CA TYR A 186 -29.68 6.17 -11.62
C TYR A 186 -30.92 5.89 -10.76
N ARG A 187 -31.80 5.00 -11.22
CA ARG A 187 -33.06 4.66 -10.55
C ARG A 187 -33.34 3.17 -10.64
N GLY A 188 -34.01 2.64 -9.59
CA GLY A 188 -34.50 1.26 -9.56
C GLY A 188 -33.42 0.23 -9.83
N ASN A 189 -33.70 -0.71 -10.72
CA ASN A 189 -32.77 -1.81 -11.04
C ASN A 189 -31.41 -1.33 -11.54
N PHE A 190 -31.36 -0.23 -12.29
CA PHE A 190 -30.10 0.30 -12.81
C PHE A 190 -29.16 0.80 -11.70
N GLU A 191 -29.73 1.45 -10.68
CA GLU A 191 -28.96 1.88 -9.51
C GLU A 191 -28.40 0.67 -8.76
N VAL A 192 -29.22 -0.35 -8.55
CA VAL A 192 -28.79 -1.60 -7.89
C VAL A 192 -27.68 -2.30 -8.68
N GLU A 193 -27.84 -2.43 -10.00
CA GLU A 193 -26.83 -3.05 -10.87
C GLU A 193 -25.50 -2.30 -10.89
N ALA A 194 -25.52 -0.98 -10.75
CA ALA A 194 -24.31 -0.17 -10.71
C ALA A 194 -23.59 -0.26 -9.36
N ILE A 195 -24.34 -0.35 -8.26
CA ILE A 195 -23.80 -0.29 -6.89
C ILE A 195 -23.48 -1.68 -6.33
N ALA A 196 -24.33 -2.68 -6.54
CA ALA A 196 -24.19 -4.01 -5.94
C ALA A 196 -22.82 -4.69 -6.21
N PRO A 197 -22.23 -4.63 -7.41
CA PRO A 197 -20.91 -5.19 -7.63
C PRO A 197 -19.78 -4.54 -6.80
N ILE A 198 -19.91 -3.23 -6.53
CA ILE A 198 -18.98 -2.50 -5.68
C ILE A 198 -19.21 -2.87 -4.22
N GLN A 199 -20.46 -2.92 -3.77
CA GLN A 199 -20.80 -3.35 -2.41
C GLN A 199 -20.27 -4.74 -2.09
N ASN A 200 -20.46 -5.70 -2.99
CA ASN A 200 -20.01 -7.06 -2.80
C ASN A 200 -18.48 -7.18 -2.66
N LYS A 201 -17.72 -6.35 -3.38
CA LYS A 201 -16.25 -6.40 -3.38
C LYS A 201 -15.66 -5.52 -2.27
N VAL A 202 -15.95 -4.24 -2.32
CA VAL A 202 -15.43 -3.27 -1.35
C VAL A 202 -16.02 -3.53 0.03
N GLY A 203 -17.32 -3.90 0.12
CA GLY A 203 -17.95 -4.29 1.37
C GLY A 203 -17.25 -5.50 2.00
N GLN A 204 -17.00 -6.56 1.22
CA GLN A 204 -16.29 -7.75 1.71
C GLN A 204 -14.87 -7.39 2.22
N PHE A 205 -14.15 -6.53 1.51
CA PHE A 205 -12.84 -6.05 1.92
C PHE A 205 -12.90 -5.27 3.24
N LEU A 206 -13.87 -4.39 3.39
CA LEU A 206 -14.04 -3.53 4.57
C LEU A 206 -14.74 -4.22 5.77
N THR A 207 -15.31 -5.42 5.59
CA THR A 207 -15.88 -6.19 6.72
C THR A 207 -14.81 -6.86 7.56
N SER A 208 -13.60 -7.07 7.03
CA SER A 208 -12.47 -7.55 7.83
C SER A 208 -12.08 -6.50 8.87
N PRO A 209 -12.14 -6.79 10.19
CA PRO A 209 -11.72 -5.86 11.23
C PRO A 209 -10.28 -5.38 11.03
N LEU A 210 -9.39 -6.30 10.65
CA LEU A 210 -7.99 -6.03 10.35
C LEU A 210 -7.85 -4.95 9.26
N VAL A 211 -8.49 -5.17 8.11
CA VAL A 211 -8.43 -4.23 6.98
C VAL A 211 -9.05 -2.90 7.37
N ARG A 212 -10.19 -2.93 8.04
CA ARG A 212 -10.90 -1.71 8.47
C ARG A 212 -10.08 -0.87 9.43
N ASN A 213 -9.35 -1.49 10.36
CA ASN A 213 -8.48 -0.77 11.31
C ASN A 213 -7.28 -0.13 10.60
N ILE A 214 -6.85 -0.68 9.46
CA ILE A 214 -5.73 -0.14 8.68
C ILE A 214 -6.20 1.01 7.78
N VAL A 215 -7.32 0.85 7.07
CA VAL A 215 -7.71 1.78 5.98
C VAL A 215 -8.90 2.69 6.32
N GLY A 216 -9.43 2.58 7.54
CA GLY A 216 -10.61 3.30 8.03
C GLY A 216 -10.33 4.61 8.74
#